data_e6d00c25dc78cb102debc3f08cbe593b
#
_entry.id   e6d00c25dc78cb102debc3f08cbe593b
#
_cell.length_a   1.000
_cell.length_b   1.000
_cell.length_c   1.000
_cell.angle_alpha   90.00
_cell.angle_beta   90.00
_cell.angle_gamma   90.00
#
_symmetry.space_group_name_H-M   'P 1'
#
loop_
_entity.id
_entity.type
_entity.pdbx_description
1 polymer ?
#
loop_
_entity_poly.entity_id
_entity_poly.type
_entity_poly.pdbx_seq_one_letter_code
_entity_poly.pdbx_strand_id
1 'polypeptide(L)'
;MGILACPWCQSAVHWTDAGLRCISCKAEFPERSGVFDLARRGTAETWGTANAELSSQEYQENYADLDPAVEYNRAYEVRLFKRMSTYRERQLIARLIGGRGRVDTLLELPCGGGRLSPSFAPWARVLIQADTGWGQLLHAGQRPPLPTARVLLAASGFHIPIRDGGVDGVACVRLNHHLPTVDERHRLLHELLRVARNYVLMTFFDHYSPKNRIRQWRGRPPKLTMTSREVAGIAREHGMKLVADPMLSWLGSGHRYALMVRES
;
A
#
# COMPACT_ATOMS: atom_id res chain seq x y z
N MET A 1 -15.08 -2.08 -13.69
CA MET A 1 -15.47 -1.78 -12.30
C MET A 1 -15.90 -2.99 -11.47
N GLY A 2 -16.04 -4.17 -12.00
CA GLY A 2 -16.34 -5.40 -11.23
C GLY A 2 -15.20 -5.93 -10.34
N ILE A 3 -14.21 -5.10 -10.02
CA ILE A 3 -13.09 -5.49 -9.16
C ILE A 3 -13.27 -5.09 -7.70
N LEU A 4 -14.09 -4.06 -7.42
CA LEU A 4 -14.32 -3.60 -6.05
C LEU A 4 -15.23 -4.56 -5.31
N ALA A 5 -14.92 -4.78 -4.03
CA ALA A 5 -15.70 -5.57 -3.09
C ALA A 5 -15.91 -4.79 -1.80
N CYS A 6 -16.97 -5.11 -1.08
CA CYS A 6 -17.22 -4.56 0.24
C CYS A 6 -16.09 -4.99 1.19
N PRO A 7 -15.41 -4.07 1.89
CA PRO A 7 -14.33 -4.44 2.82
C PRO A 7 -14.81 -5.29 4.00
N TRP A 8 -16.12 -5.31 4.28
CA TRP A 8 -16.69 -5.98 5.45
C TRP A 8 -17.20 -7.39 5.17
N CYS A 9 -17.84 -7.60 4.00
CA CYS A 9 -18.45 -8.89 3.67
C CYS A 9 -17.98 -9.48 2.33
N GLN A 10 -17.04 -8.80 1.66
CA GLN A 10 -16.45 -9.18 0.37
C GLN A 10 -17.45 -9.33 -0.79
N SER A 11 -18.73 -8.96 -0.57
CA SER A 11 -19.73 -8.95 -1.64
C SER A 11 -19.49 -7.80 -2.60
N ALA A 12 -20.02 -7.90 -3.81
CA ALA A 12 -19.92 -6.87 -4.83
C ALA A 12 -20.53 -5.55 -4.37
N VAL A 13 -19.98 -4.45 -4.87
CA VAL A 13 -20.54 -3.10 -4.70
C VAL A 13 -21.06 -2.58 -6.03
N HIS A 14 -22.09 -1.75 -6.00
CA HIS A 14 -22.66 -1.09 -7.16
C HIS A 14 -22.69 0.42 -6.99
N TRP A 15 -22.78 1.15 -8.09
CA TRP A 15 -22.87 2.59 -8.10
C TRP A 15 -24.23 3.08 -7.68
N THR A 16 -24.24 4.17 -6.92
CA THR A 16 -25.42 4.98 -6.57
C THR A 16 -25.08 6.45 -6.85
N ASP A 17 -26.07 7.32 -6.79
CA ASP A 17 -25.85 8.77 -6.96
C ASP A 17 -24.91 9.37 -5.89
N ALA A 18 -24.83 8.74 -4.73
CA ALA A 18 -24.00 9.19 -3.58
C ALA A 18 -22.61 8.49 -3.50
N GLY A 19 -22.31 7.52 -4.37
CA GLY A 19 -21.06 6.77 -4.32
C GLY A 19 -21.24 5.27 -4.58
N LEU A 20 -20.76 4.41 -3.70
CA LEU A 20 -20.86 2.96 -3.83
C LEU A 20 -21.71 2.37 -2.70
N ARG A 21 -22.44 1.28 -2.99
CA ARG A 21 -23.25 0.55 -2.01
C ARG A 21 -23.04 -0.95 -2.15
N CYS A 22 -22.90 -1.64 -1.02
CA CYS A 22 -22.81 -3.10 -0.99
C CYS A 22 -24.14 -3.76 -1.30
N ILE A 23 -24.16 -4.75 -2.19
CA ILE A 23 -25.38 -5.48 -2.54
C ILE A 23 -25.92 -6.35 -1.40
N SER A 24 -25.04 -6.84 -0.51
CA SER A 24 -25.36 -7.75 0.60
C SER A 24 -25.64 -7.01 1.89
N CYS A 25 -24.62 -6.42 2.54
CA CYS A 25 -24.75 -5.78 3.86
C CYS A 25 -25.29 -4.34 3.80
N LYS A 26 -25.54 -3.81 2.60
CA LYS A 26 -26.09 -2.47 2.35
C LYS A 26 -25.19 -1.31 2.82
N ALA A 27 -23.96 -1.58 3.23
CA ALA A 27 -23.02 -0.54 3.61
C ALA A 27 -22.81 0.46 2.45
N GLU A 28 -22.75 1.73 2.77
CA GLU A 28 -22.59 2.83 1.81
C GLU A 28 -21.17 3.40 1.91
N PHE A 29 -20.61 3.75 0.77
CA PHE A 29 -19.25 4.24 0.62
C PHE A 29 -19.27 5.49 -0.26
N PRO A 30 -19.35 6.70 0.35
CA PRO A 30 -19.49 7.92 -0.42
C PRO A 30 -18.21 8.27 -1.18
N GLU A 31 -18.40 9.02 -2.25
CA GLU A 31 -17.31 9.73 -2.91
C GLU A 31 -17.24 11.17 -2.37
N ARG A 32 -16.04 11.61 -1.98
CA ARG A 32 -15.80 12.97 -1.51
C ARG A 32 -14.50 13.49 -2.12
N SER A 33 -14.57 14.65 -2.74
CA SER A 33 -13.38 15.30 -3.34
C SER A 33 -12.59 14.39 -4.28
N GLY A 34 -13.28 13.52 -5.03
CA GLY A 34 -12.65 12.57 -5.96
C GLY A 34 -12.06 11.32 -5.29
N VAL A 35 -12.34 11.09 -4.01
CA VAL A 35 -11.88 9.93 -3.22
C VAL A 35 -13.07 9.08 -2.80
N PHE A 36 -13.03 7.77 -3.12
CA PHE A 36 -14.02 6.80 -2.62
C PHE A 36 -13.61 6.33 -1.22
N ASP A 37 -14.50 6.50 -0.25
CA ASP A 37 -14.20 6.13 1.14
C ASP A 37 -14.72 4.74 1.48
N LEU A 38 -13.84 3.73 1.36
CA LEU A 38 -14.10 2.35 1.76
C LEU A 38 -13.32 1.95 3.04
N ALA A 39 -12.66 2.90 3.70
CA ALA A 39 -11.93 2.62 4.94
C ALA A 39 -12.85 2.58 6.17
N ARG A 40 -13.99 3.25 6.12
CA ARG A 40 -14.87 3.49 7.28
C ARG A 40 -16.19 2.78 7.13
N ARG A 41 -16.78 2.37 8.27
CA ARG A 41 -18.13 1.80 8.35
C ARG A 41 -19.05 2.78 9.06
N GLY A 42 -20.19 3.10 8.45
CA GLY A 42 -21.21 3.90 9.08
C GLY A 42 -21.85 4.93 8.16
N THR A 43 -22.87 5.62 8.67
CA THR A 43 -23.45 6.82 8.06
C THR A 43 -22.52 8.02 8.29
N ALA A 44 -22.74 9.14 7.58
CA ALA A 44 -21.94 10.34 7.73
C ALA A 44 -21.81 10.87 9.18
N GLU A 45 -22.76 10.53 10.04
CA GLU A 45 -22.80 10.93 11.44
C GLU A 45 -22.11 9.95 12.41
N THR A 46 -21.97 8.67 12.00
CA THR A 46 -21.35 7.59 12.82
C THR A 46 -19.95 7.22 12.33
N TRP A 47 -19.32 8.07 11.55
CA TRP A 47 -17.99 7.88 10.99
C TRP A 47 -16.92 8.08 12.05
N GLY A 48 -16.78 7.10 12.86
CA GLY A 48 -15.78 7.05 13.91
C GLY A 48 -15.38 5.62 14.17
N THR A 49 -14.13 5.38 14.27
CA THR A 49 -13.45 4.43 15.17
C THR A 49 -13.82 2.93 15.15
N ALA A 50 -14.93 2.45 14.63
CA ALA A 50 -15.40 1.09 14.93
C ALA A 50 -14.54 -0.07 14.35
N ASN A 51 -13.58 0.19 13.45
CA ASN A 51 -12.69 -0.86 12.89
C ASN A 51 -11.30 -0.34 12.46
N ALA A 52 -10.83 0.80 12.97
CA ALA A 52 -9.43 1.15 12.83
C ALA A 52 -8.65 0.28 13.81
N GLU A 53 -7.81 -0.61 13.31
CA GLU A 53 -6.83 -1.28 14.17
C GLU A 53 -5.95 -0.20 14.82
N LEU A 54 -5.61 -0.37 16.11
CA LEU A 54 -4.91 0.63 16.93
C LEU A 54 -3.67 1.22 16.23
N SER A 55 -2.96 0.41 15.44
CA SER A 55 -1.78 0.85 14.68
C SER A 55 -2.06 1.80 13.52
N SER A 56 -3.30 1.86 13.04
CA SER A 56 -3.72 2.77 11.95
C SER A 56 -4.43 4.02 12.45
N GLN A 57 -4.94 4.04 13.68
CA GLN A 57 -5.66 5.18 14.24
C GLN A 57 -4.79 6.42 14.34
N GLU A 58 -3.63 6.30 14.99
CA GLU A 58 -2.69 7.42 15.14
C GLU A 58 -2.28 7.99 13.77
N TYR A 59 -2.05 7.13 12.79
CA TYR A 59 -1.74 7.57 11.43
C TYR A 59 -2.91 8.30 10.77
N GLN A 60 -4.14 7.79 10.93
CA GLN A 60 -5.35 8.42 10.39
C GLN A 60 -5.60 9.79 11.02
N GLU A 61 -5.45 9.90 12.34
CA GLU A 61 -5.57 11.16 13.09
C GLU A 61 -4.51 12.17 12.66
N ASN A 62 -3.25 11.75 12.54
CA ASN A 62 -2.14 12.61 12.11
C ASN A 62 -2.28 13.12 10.69
N TYR A 63 -2.97 12.39 9.82
CA TYR A 63 -3.20 12.75 8.41
C TYR A 63 -4.70 12.85 8.06
N ALA A 64 -5.53 13.24 9.02
CA ALA A 64 -6.94 13.54 8.76
C ALA A 64 -7.09 14.73 7.81
N ASP A 65 -6.19 15.72 7.95
CA ASP A 65 -6.19 16.96 7.19
C ASP A 65 -5.06 17.02 6.15
N LEU A 66 -5.19 17.96 5.21
CA LEU A 66 -4.26 18.14 4.11
C LEU A 66 -2.91 18.71 4.55
N ASP A 67 -2.89 19.68 5.47
CA ASP A 67 -1.68 20.42 5.83
C ASP A 67 -0.55 19.54 6.40
N PRO A 68 -0.81 18.64 7.36
CA PRO A 68 0.21 17.68 7.82
C PRO A 68 0.75 16.77 6.70
N ALA A 69 -0.13 16.40 5.75
CA ALA A 69 0.27 15.59 4.61
C ALA A 69 1.20 16.36 3.66
N VAL A 70 0.89 17.64 3.39
CA VAL A 70 1.73 18.53 2.58
C VAL A 70 3.12 18.69 3.21
N GLU A 71 3.19 19.00 4.52
CA GLU A 71 4.45 19.16 5.23
C GLU A 71 5.31 17.88 5.20
N TYR A 72 4.69 16.73 5.48
CA TYR A 72 5.37 15.44 5.40
C TYR A 72 5.98 15.19 4.02
N ASN A 73 5.21 15.40 2.96
CA ASN A 73 5.65 15.15 1.60
C ASN A 73 6.73 16.16 1.14
N ARG A 74 6.60 17.44 1.53
CA ARG A 74 7.60 18.48 1.27
C ARG A 74 8.98 18.11 1.79
N ALA A 75 9.07 17.42 2.94
CA ALA A 75 10.35 16.96 3.47
C ALA A 75 11.10 16.00 2.53
N TYR A 76 10.39 15.25 1.67
CA TYR A 76 10.99 14.39 0.64
C TYR A 76 11.45 15.16 -0.60
N GLU A 77 10.94 16.36 -0.81
CA GLU A 77 11.29 17.22 -1.95
C GLU A 77 12.50 18.11 -1.62
N VAL A 78 12.63 18.57 -0.37
CA VAL A 78 13.67 19.54 0.01
C VAL A 78 14.90 18.88 0.64
N ARG A 79 14.78 17.78 1.40
CA ARG A 79 15.91 17.17 2.10
C ARG A 79 16.72 16.27 1.14
N LEU A 80 17.99 16.58 0.92
CA LEU A 80 18.86 15.89 -0.03
C LEU A 80 18.87 14.35 0.16
N PHE A 81 19.07 13.87 1.39
CA PHE A 81 19.07 12.42 1.65
C PHE A 81 17.72 11.74 1.35
N LYS A 82 16.59 12.42 1.63
CA LYS A 82 15.27 11.89 1.29
C LYS A 82 15.06 11.88 -0.24
N ARG A 83 15.52 12.88 -0.96
CA ARG A 83 15.50 12.93 -2.43
C ARG A 83 16.32 11.80 -3.04
N MET A 84 17.55 11.59 -2.55
CA MET A 84 18.41 10.49 -3.00
C MET A 84 17.77 9.12 -2.71
N SER A 85 17.17 8.94 -1.53
CA SER A 85 16.43 7.72 -1.21
C SER A 85 15.26 7.51 -2.17
N THR A 86 14.46 8.55 -2.43
CA THR A 86 13.35 8.51 -3.39
C THR A 86 13.83 8.14 -4.80
N TYR A 87 14.93 8.72 -5.27
CA TYR A 87 15.49 8.40 -6.56
C TYR A 87 15.87 6.91 -6.66
N ARG A 88 16.58 6.39 -5.65
CA ARG A 88 16.95 4.96 -5.60
C ARG A 88 15.73 4.03 -5.55
N GLU A 89 14.71 4.41 -4.79
CA GLU A 89 13.43 3.68 -4.73
C GLU A 89 12.80 3.60 -6.12
N ARG A 90 12.70 4.73 -6.82
CA ARG A 90 12.13 4.80 -8.17
C ARG A 90 12.89 3.93 -9.17
N GLN A 91 14.22 3.97 -9.15
CA GLN A 91 15.05 3.13 -10.01
C GLN A 91 14.85 1.64 -9.71
N LEU A 92 14.77 1.28 -8.45
CA LEU A 92 14.58 -0.11 -8.03
C LEU A 92 13.19 -0.63 -8.40
N ILE A 93 12.14 0.17 -8.16
CA ILE A 93 10.77 -0.14 -8.57
C ILE A 93 10.72 -0.35 -10.09
N ALA A 94 11.21 0.61 -10.88
CA ALA A 94 11.19 0.51 -12.34
C ALA A 94 11.91 -0.76 -12.85
N ARG A 95 13.03 -1.14 -12.23
CA ARG A 95 13.77 -2.37 -12.57
C ARG A 95 12.98 -3.63 -12.23
N LEU A 96 12.31 -3.68 -11.08
CA LEU A 96 11.58 -4.86 -10.61
C LEU A 96 10.29 -5.09 -11.39
N ILE A 97 9.49 -4.05 -11.58
CA ILE A 97 8.18 -4.19 -12.25
C ILE A 97 8.26 -4.00 -13.76
N GLY A 98 9.27 -3.29 -14.28
CA GLY A 98 9.42 -3.05 -15.71
C GLY A 98 9.57 -4.34 -16.53
N GLY A 99 10.18 -5.37 -15.97
CA GLY A 99 10.24 -6.70 -16.59
C GLY A 99 8.92 -7.47 -16.62
N ARG A 100 7.86 -6.95 -15.99
CA ARG A 100 6.51 -7.56 -15.99
C ARG A 100 5.60 -7.05 -17.12
N GLY A 101 6.03 -6.01 -17.82
CA GLY A 101 5.22 -5.32 -18.82
C GLY A 101 4.15 -4.41 -18.20
N ARG A 102 3.37 -3.79 -19.07
CA ARG A 102 2.26 -2.93 -18.66
C ARG A 102 1.01 -3.77 -18.37
N VAL A 103 0.42 -3.57 -17.20
CA VAL A 103 -0.80 -4.26 -16.74
C VAL A 103 -2.04 -3.36 -16.90
N ASP A 104 -3.24 -3.94 -16.85
CA ASP A 104 -4.46 -3.13 -16.89
C ASP A 104 -4.68 -2.39 -15.58
N THR A 105 -4.48 -3.06 -14.42
CA THR A 105 -4.74 -2.49 -13.10
C THR A 105 -3.57 -2.72 -12.15
N LEU A 106 -3.13 -1.64 -11.47
CA LEU A 106 -2.14 -1.70 -10.40
C LEU A 106 -2.67 -0.97 -9.17
N LEU A 107 -2.61 -1.64 -8.02
CA LEU A 107 -2.92 -1.06 -6.72
C LEU A 107 -1.62 -0.58 -6.06
N GLU A 108 -1.55 0.71 -5.70
CA GLU A 108 -0.54 1.31 -4.83
C GLU A 108 -1.16 1.53 -3.45
N LEU A 109 -0.75 0.74 -2.45
CA LEU A 109 -1.23 0.81 -1.07
C LEU A 109 -0.07 0.54 -0.10
N PRO A 110 0.30 1.52 0.77
CA PRO A 110 -0.22 2.88 0.84
C PRO A 110 0.38 3.78 -0.25
N CYS A 111 -0.42 4.66 -0.81
CA CYS A 111 0.10 5.62 -1.78
C CYS A 111 0.73 6.86 -1.10
N GLY A 112 0.38 7.13 0.18
CA GLY A 112 0.72 8.39 0.83
C GLY A 112 0.28 9.57 -0.01
N GLY A 113 1.06 10.64 -0.03
CA GLY A 113 0.83 11.79 -0.92
C GLY A 113 1.25 11.57 -2.38
N GLY A 114 1.28 10.34 -2.88
CA GLY A 114 1.58 10.04 -4.29
C GLY A 114 3.04 10.20 -4.70
N ARG A 115 3.99 10.15 -3.76
CA ARG A 115 5.42 10.36 -4.03
C ARG A 115 6.02 9.34 -5.00
N LEU A 116 5.60 8.08 -4.90
CA LEU A 116 6.10 6.97 -5.73
C LEU A 116 5.20 6.66 -6.92
N SER A 117 4.00 7.18 -6.96
CA SER A 117 3.02 6.95 -8.03
C SER A 117 3.56 7.18 -9.45
N PRO A 118 4.41 8.19 -9.71
CA PRO A 118 5.05 8.35 -11.03
C PRO A 118 5.94 7.17 -11.43
N SER A 119 6.37 6.32 -10.49
CA SER A 119 7.17 5.12 -10.78
C SER A 119 6.32 3.93 -11.17
N PHE A 120 5.04 3.94 -10.82
CA PHE A 120 4.07 2.88 -11.12
C PHE A 120 3.23 3.20 -12.36
N ALA A 121 2.91 4.48 -12.56
CA ALA A 121 2.04 4.93 -13.64
C ALA A 121 2.43 4.45 -15.06
N PRO A 122 3.71 4.38 -15.48
CA PRO A 122 4.08 3.87 -16.80
C PRO A 122 3.71 2.39 -17.01
N TRP A 123 3.56 1.63 -15.92
CA TRP A 123 3.35 0.19 -15.94
C TRP A 123 1.90 -0.24 -15.74
N ALA A 124 0.95 0.71 -15.69
CA ALA A 124 -0.47 0.42 -15.54
C ALA A 124 -1.31 1.24 -16.52
N ARG A 125 -2.48 0.72 -16.91
CA ARG A 125 -3.52 1.51 -17.59
C ARG A 125 -4.36 2.29 -16.58
N VAL A 126 -4.62 1.67 -15.42
CA VAL A 126 -5.31 2.28 -14.29
C VAL A 126 -4.46 2.08 -13.04
N LEU A 127 -4.10 3.18 -12.37
CA LEU A 127 -3.43 3.17 -11.07
C LEU A 127 -4.47 3.46 -9.98
N ILE A 128 -4.71 2.49 -9.11
CA ILE A 128 -5.54 2.65 -7.91
C ILE A 128 -4.61 3.07 -6.78
N GLN A 129 -4.75 4.30 -6.31
CA GLN A 129 -3.99 4.86 -5.20
C GLN A 129 -4.82 4.76 -3.93
N ALA A 130 -4.39 3.93 -3.00
CA ALA A 130 -5.11 3.68 -1.75
C ALA A 130 -4.28 4.07 -0.53
N ASP A 131 -4.93 4.66 0.48
CA ASP A 131 -4.35 5.00 1.77
C ASP A 131 -5.43 5.09 2.84
N THR A 132 -5.07 5.02 4.13
CA THR A 132 -5.98 5.29 5.24
C THR A 132 -5.97 6.77 5.67
N GLY A 133 -4.91 7.49 5.37
CA GLY A 133 -4.76 8.93 5.65
C GLY A 133 -5.49 9.78 4.62
N TRP A 134 -6.62 10.40 5.04
CA TRP A 134 -7.44 11.22 4.15
C TRP A 134 -6.67 12.38 3.52
N GLY A 135 -5.92 13.15 4.33
CA GLY A 135 -5.08 14.24 3.86
C GLY A 135 -4.00 13.79 2.87
N GLN A 136 -3.47 12.57 3.02
CA GLN A 136 -2.53 11.99 2.06
C GLN A 136 -3.19 11.77 0.70
N LEU A 137 -4.41 11.24 0.66
CA LEU A 137 -5.16 11.05 -0.58
C LEU A 137 -5.51 12.37 -1.25
N LEU A 138 -5.94 13.38 -0.48
CA LEU A 138 -6.17 14.73 -1.01
C LEU A 138 -4.90 15.31 -1.63
N HIS A 139 -3.75 15.18 -0.94
CA HIS A 139 -2.47 15.64 -1.46
C HIS A 139 -2.06 14.86 -2.74
N ALA A 140 -2.26 13.54 -2.77
CA ALA A 140 -2.02 12.75 -3.97
C ALA A 140 -2.90 13.22 -5.13
N GLY A 141 -4.17 13.56 -4.86
CA GLY A 141 -5.13 14.10 -5.82
C GLY A 141 -4.69 15.42 -6.46
N GLN A 142 -4.04 16.28 -5.68
CA GLN A 142 -3.53 17.59 -6.11
C GLN A 142 -2.20 17.52 -6.90
N ARG A 143 -1.53 16.36 -6.91
CA ARG A 143 -0.30 16.21 -7.69
C ARG A 143 -0.56 16.30 -9.20
N PRO A 144 0.46 16.68 -9.99
CA PRO A 144 0.35 16.72 -11.44
C PRO A 144 -0.24 15.42 -12.01
N PRO A 145 -0.95 15.51 -13.14
CA PRO A 145 -1.54 14.35 -13.81
C PRO A 145 -0.49 13.27 -14.09
N LEU A 146 -0.88 12.03 -13.92
CA LEU A 146 -0.07 10.87 -14.29
C LEU A 146 -0.38 10.44 -15.74
N PRO A 147 0.56 9.78 -16.43
CA PRO A 147 0.34 9.26 -17.80
C PRO A 147 -0.56 8.00 -17.79
N THR A 148 -1.49 7.91 -16.86
CA THR A 148 -2.41 6.79 -16.66
C THR A 148 -3.68 7.27 -15.97
N ALA A 149 -4.79 6.55 -16.16
CA ALA A 149 -6.00 6.80 -15.38
C ALA A 149 -5.73 6.55 -13.88
N ARG A 150 -6.29 7.40 -13.02
CA ARG A 150 -6.10 7.37 -11.57
C ARG A 150 -7.42 7.24 -10.83
N VAL A 151 -7.45 6.39 -9.82
CA VAL A 151 -8.56 6.26 -8.87
C VAL A 151 -8.00 6.43 -7.46
N LEU A 152 -8.62 7.29 -6.66
CA LEU A 152 -8.25 7.51 -5.25
C LEU A 152 -9.23 6.76 -4.35
N LEU A 153 -8.68 5.99 -3.41
CA LEU A 153 -9.46 5.08 -2.58
C LEU A 153 -8.99 5.15 -1.12
N ALA A 154 -9.86 5.58 -0.22
CA ALA A 154 -9.60 5.42 1.21
C ALA A 154 -9.83 3.94 1.57
N ALA A 155 -8.78 3.23 1.98
CA ALA A 155 -8.85 1.81 2.28
C ALA A 155 -7.77 1.37 3.28
N SER A 156 -8.11 0.40 4.12
CA SER A 156 -7.18 -0.29 5.00
C SER A 156 -6.43 -1.40 4.26
N GLY A 157 -5.14 -1.56 4.56
CA GLY A 157 -4.34 -2.69 4.08
C GLY A 157 -4.75 -4.05 4.66
N PHE A 158 -5.57 -4.06 5.71
CA PHE A 158 -6.06 -5.28 6.36
C PHE A 158 -7.43 -5.74 5.87
N HIS A 159 -8.12 -4.91 5.10
CA HIS A 159 -9.42 -5.17 4.49
C HIS A 159 -9.49 -4.46 3.14
N ILE A 160 -8.66 -4.90 2.21
CA ILE A 160 -8.57 -4.28 0.90
C ILE A 160 -9.89 -4.48 0.14
N PRO A 161 -10.59 -3.40 -0.27
CA PRO A 161 -11.92 -3.48 -0.87
C PRO A 161 -11.85 -3.88 -2.36
N ILE A 162 -11.11 -4.94 -2.63
CA ILE A 162 -10.91 -5.53 -3.95
C ILE A 162 -11.11 -7.04 -3.81
N ARG A 163 -11.84 -7.65 -4.75
CA ARG A 163 -12.06 -9.09 -4.79
C ARG A 163 -10.75 -9.85 -5.01
N ASP A 164 -10.76 -11.14 -4.72
CA ASP A 164 -9.63 -12.03 -4.94
C ASP A 164 -9.16 -11.96 -6.41
N GLY A 165 -7.84 -11.76 -6.61
CA GLY A 165 -7.26 -11.57 -7.93
C GLY A 165 -7.87 -10.42 -8.74
N GLY A 166 -8.41 -9.38 -8.08
CA GLY A 166 -9.13 -8.30 -8.73
C GLY A 166 -8.24 -7.30 -9.46
N VAL A 167 -6.95 -7.20 -9.08
CA VAL A 167 -5.95 -6.33 -9.74
C VAL A 167 -4.78 -7.16 -10.25
N ASP A 168 -4.16 -6.69 -11.33
CA ASP A 168 -3.05 -7.43 -11.95
C ASP A 168 -1.77 -7.32 -11.13
N GLY A 169 -1.50 -6.16 -10.56
CA GLY A 169 -0.34 -5.92 -9.72
C GLY A 169 -0.68 -5.17 -8.45
N VAL A 170 0.10 -5.42 -7.40
CA VAL A 170 0.02 -4.68 -6.13
C VAL A 170 1.40 -4.16 -5.75
N ALA A 171 1.47 -2.91 -5.33
CA ALA A 171 2.66 -2.27 -4.80
C ALA A 171 2.41 -1.77 -3.37
N CYS A 172 3.12 -2.34 -2.39
CA CYS A 172 3.05 -1.94 -0.99
C CYS A 172 4.42 -1.48 -0.50
N VAL A 173 4.65 -0.17 -0.56
CA VAL A 173 5.95 0.40 -0.22
C VAL A 173 5.89 1.17 1.09
N ARG A 174 6.75 0.79 2.05
CA ARG A 174 6.94 1.45 3.35
C ARG A 174 5.77 1.37 4.33
N LEU A 175 4.93 0.34 4.29
CA LEU A 175 3.89 0.11 5.28
C LEU A 175 4.30 -0.95 6.31
N ASN A 176 4.75 -2.12 5.86
CA ASN A 176 4.95 -3.30 6.69
C ASN A 176 5.79 -3.06 7.96
N HIS A 177 6.84 -2.24 7.88
CA HIS A 177 7.75 -1.95 8.99
C HIS A 177 7.18 -0.95 10.03
N HIS A 178 5.98 -0.44 9.85
CA HIS A 178 5.24 0.34 10.83
C HIS A 178 4.30 -0.52 11.68
N LEU A 179 3.99 -1.73 11.24
CA LEU A 179 3.08 -2.63 11.93
C LEU A 179 3.75 -3.28 13.14
N PRO A 180 3.22 -3.10 14.36
CA PRO A 180 3.89 -3.48 15.61
C PRO A 180 3.99 -4.98 15.80
N THR A 181 3.00 -5.76 15.38
CA THR A 181 2.95 -7.21 15.62
C THR A 181 3.34 -8.02 14.38
N VAL A 182 3.78 -9.27 14.59
CA VAL A 182 4.04 -10.21 13.50
C VAL A 182 2.75 -10.52 12.75
N ASP A 183 1.66 -10.73 13.49
CA ASP A 183 0.36 -11.10 12.92
C ASP A 183 -0.17 -10.00 11.98
N GLU A 184 -0.06 -8.73 12.34
CA GLU A 184 -0.44 -7.62 11.45
C GLU A 184 0.40 -7.61 10.18
N ARG A 185 1.72 -7.85 10.28
CA ARG A 185 2.59 -7.92 9.10
C ARG A 185 2.25 -9.07 8.18
N HIS A 186 1.90 -10.23 8.74
CA HIS A 186 1.46 -11.39 7.98
C HIS A 186 0.07 -11.15 7.36
N ARG A 187 -0.89 -10.63 8.13
CA ARG A 187 -2.24 -10.29 7.61
C ARG A 187 -2.16 -9.31 6.45
N LEU A 188 -1.35 -8.26 6.58
CA LEU A 188 -1.12 -7.33 5.46
C LEU A 188 -0.64 -8.09 4.22
N LEU A 189 0.36 -8.96 4.36
CA LEU A 189 0.91 -9.71 3.23
C LEU A 189 -0.13 -10.65 2.62
N HIS A 190 -0.92 -11.36 3.43
CA HIS A 190 -2.01 -12.20 2.94
C HIS A 190 -3.04 -11.40 2.13
N GLU A 191 -3.44 -10.22 2.59
CA GLU A 191 -4.38 -9.36 1.88
C GLU A 191 -3.83 -8.84 0.54
N LEU A 192 -2.54 -8.42 0.51
CA LEU A 192 -1.90 -8.01 -0.73
C LEU A 192 -1.85 -9.15 -1.76
N LEU A 193 -1.53 -10.36 -1.31
CA LEU A 193 -1.46 -11.57 -2.14
C LEU A 193 -2.85 -12.02 -2.61
N ARG A 194 -3.87 -11.91 -1.76
CA ARG A 194 -5.26 -12.24 -2.10
C ARG A 194 -5.78 -11.43 -3.29
N VAL A 195 -5.57 -10.11 -3.27
CA VAL A 195 -6.12 -9.22 -4.29
C VAL A 195 -5.32 -9.20 -5.59
N ALA A 196 -4.06 -9.65 -5.56
CA ALA A 196 -3.17 -9.64 -6.72
C ALA A 196 -3.38 -10.87 -7.62
N ARG A 197 -3.52 -10.61 -8.93
CA ARG A 197 -3.61 -11.67 -9.95
C ARG A 197 -2.22 -12.16 -10.38
N ASN A 198 -1.30 -11.24 -10.67
CA ASN A 198 -0.04 -11.57 -11.33
C ASN A 198 1.18 -11.37 -10.43
N TYR A 199 1.26 -10.24 -9.72
CA TYR A 199 2.43 -9.96 -8.87
C TYR A 199 2.14 -9.03 -7.69
N VAL A 200 2.97 -9.13 -6.67
CA VAL A 200 3.04 -8.21 -5.52
C VAL A 200 4.47 -7.72 -5.36
N LEU A 201 4.65 -6.40 -5.30
CA LEU A 201 5.86 -5.74 -4.84
C LEU A 201 5.64 -5.20 -3.44
N MET A 202 6.32 -5.73 -2.44
CA MET A 202 6.21 -5.27 -1.05
C MET A 202 7.58 -4.91 -0.48
N THR A 203 7.63 -3.88 0.38
CA THR A 203 8.84 -3.63 1.17
C THR A 203 8.67 -4.08 2.60
N PHE A 204 9.72 -4.71 3.13
CA PHE A 204 9.84 -5.06 4.53
C PHE A 204 11.23 -4.68 5.08
N PHE A 205 11.34 -4.54 6.40
CA PHE A 205 12.64 -4.33 7.04
C PHE A 205 13.27 -5.68 7.33
N ASP A 206 14.43 -5.95 6.73
CA ASP A 206 15.10 -7.24 6.84
C ASP A 206 15.72 -7.45 8.22
N HIS A 207 15.35 -8.57 8.87
CA HIS A 207 15.87 -8.97 10.17
C HIS A 207 17.40 -9.10 10.15
N TYR A 208 17.95 -9.62 9.08
CA TYR A 208 19.39 -9.87 8.91
C TYR A 208 20.16 -8.72 8.24
N SER A 209 19.50 -7.58 8.01
CA SER A 209 20.20 -6.42 7.42
C SER A 209 21.39 -5.99 8.23
N PRO A 210 22.49 -5.51 7.61
CA PRO A 210 23.67 -4.98 8.32
C PRO A 210 23.30 -3.93 9.36
N LYS A 211 22.35 -3.06 9.01
CA LYS A 211 21.85 -2.03 9.93
C LYS A 211 21.19 -2.62 11.18
N ASN A 212 20.45 -3.71 11.04
CA ASN A 212 19.77 -4.36 12.16
C ASN A 212 20.77 -5.16 13.01
N ARG A 213 21.75 -5.82 12.37
CA ARG A 213 22.85 -6.50 13.08
C ARG A 213 23.70 -5.54 13.93
N ILE A 214 24.09 -4.38 13.37
CA ILE A 214 24.82 -3.33 14.10
C ILE A 214 23.98 -2.81 15.27
N ARG A 215 22.66 -2.66 15.08
CA ARG A 215 21.73 -2.24 16.12
C ARG A 215 21.68 -3.25 17.28
N GLN A 216 21.58 -4.55 16.98
CA GLN A 216 21.60 -5.63 17.96
C GLN A 216 22.95 -5.70 18.68
N TRP A 217 24.05 -5.60 17.96
CA TRP A 217 25.40 -5.55 18.55
C TRP A 217 25.57 -4.39 19.55
N ARG A 218 24.88 -3.26 19.32
CA ARG A 218 24.84 -2.11 20.24
C ARG A 218 23.82 -2.28 21.37
N GLY A 219 23.31 -3.49 21.63
CA GLY A 219 22.33 -3.77 22.68
C GLY A 219 20.95 -3.15 22.47
N ARG A 220 20.64 -2.66 21.24
CA ARG A 220 19.33 -2.10 20.92
C ARG A 220 18.41 -3.19 20.38
N PRO A 221 17.10 -3.22 20.74
CA PRO A 221 16.17 -4.19 20.20
C PRO A 221 16.11 -4.11 18.68
N PRO A 222 15.87 -5.25 17.99
CA PRO A 222 15.67 -5.25 16.53
C PRO A 222 14.49 -4.34 16.17
N LYS A 223 14.51 -3.79 14.96
CA LYS A 223 13.32 -3.12 14.42
C LYS A 223 12.24 -4.15 14.08
N LEU A 224 11.02 -3.68 13.90
CA LEU A 224 9.90 -4.47 13.40
C LEU A 224 10.25 -5.06 12.01
N THR A 225 10.55 -6.35 11.98
CA THR A 225 11.25 -6.99 10.86
C THR A 225 10.51 -8.23 10.37
N MET A 226 10.79 -8.59 9.12
CA MET A 226 10.51 -9.90 8.53
C MET A 226 11.78 -10.49 7.93
N THR A 227 11.72 -11.75 7.54
CA THR A 227 12.77 -12.43 6.79
C THR A 227 12.29 -12.76 5.38
N SER A 228 13.21 -12.88 4.43
CA SER A 228 12.88 -13.34 3.06
C SER A 228 12.24 -14.73 3.06
N ARG A 229 12.59 -15.58 4.06
CA ARG A 229 12.00 -16.92 4.21
C ARG A 229 10.52 -16.86 4.60
N GLU A 230 10.13 -15.99 5.54
CA GLU A 230 8.74 -15.75 5.92
C GLU A 230 7.94 -15.25 4.74
N VAL A 231 8.44 -14.22 4.04
CA VAL A 231 7.79 -13.65 2.85
C VAL A 231 7.61 -14.72 1.76
N ALA A 232 8.63 -15.52 1.48
CA ALA A 232 8.55 -16.61 0.50
C ALA A 232 7.62 -17.74 0.93
N GLY A 233 7.53 -18.02 2.25
CA GLY A 233 6.59 -19.00 2.80
C GLY A 233 5.14 -18.60 2.54
N ILE A 234 4.77 -17.40 2.98
CA ILE A 234 3.41 -16.85 2.82
C ILE A 234 3.04 -16.69 1.33
N ALA A 235 4.01 -16.24 0.49
CA ALA A 235 3.76 -16.12 -0.95
C ALA A 235 3.36 -17.47 -1.59
N ARG A 236 4.02 -18.56 -1.20
CA ARG A 236 3.70 -19.92 -1.69
C ARG A 236 2.31 -20.40 -1.32
N GLU A 237 1.80 -20.03 -0.14
CA GLU A 237 0.42 -20.36 0.29
C GLU A 237 -0.63 -19.75 -0.65
N HIS A 238 -0.26 -18.65 -1.34
CA HIS A 238 -1.10 -17.98 -2.35
C HIS A 238 -0.73 -18.32 -3.80
N GLY A 239 0.08 -19.36 -4.04
CA GLY A 239 0.52 -19.75 -5.39
C GLY A 239 1.45 -18.72 -6.04
N MET A 240 2.21 -17.97 -5.22
CA MET A 240 3.19 -17.01 -5.71
C MET A 240 4.62 -17.38 -5.28
N LYS A 241 5.60 -17.02 -6.08
CA LYS A 241 7.03 -17.23 -5.82
C LYS A 241 7.74 -15.91 -5.61
N LEU A 242 8.55 -15.82 -4.56
CA LEU A 242 9.50 -14.73 -4.36
C LEU A 242 10.61 -14.85 -5.40
N VAL A 243 10.62 -13.94 -6.39
CA VAL A 243 11.58 -13.98 -7.52
C VAL A 243 12.72 -12.99 -7.35
N ALA A 244 12.56 -11.96 -6.53
CA ALA A 244 13.62 -11.00 -6.20
C ALA A 244 13.32 -10.33 -4.86
N ASP A 245 14.38 -9.99 -4.11
CA ASP A 245 14.27 -9.24 -2.85
C ASP A 245 15.48 -8.34 -2.57
N PRO A 246 15.93 -7.51 -3.55
CA PRO A 246 17.08 -6.65 -3.37
C PRO A 246 16.90 -5.65 -2.23
N MET A 247 18.00 -5.31 -1.56
CA MET A 247 18.04 -4.21 -0.60
C MET A 247 18.06 -2.86 -1.30
N LEU A 248 17.34 -1.87 -0.73
CA LEU A 248 17.41 -0.49 -1.20
C LEU A 248 18.83 0.10 -1.08
N SER A 249 19.53 -0.23 0.00
CA SER A 249 20.91 0.17 0.25
C SER A 249 21.53 -0.76 1.29
N TRP A 250 22.74 -1.25 1.00
CA TRP A 250 23.42 -2.21 1.88
C TRP A 250 23.77 -1.61 3.26
N LEU A 251 24.27 -0.39 3.30
CA LEU A 251 24.66 0.29 4.56
C LEU A 251 23.61 1.28 5.07
N GLY A 252 22.86 1.91 4.18
CA GLY A 252 21.96 3.03 4.52
C GLY A 252 20.56 2.62 4.95
N SER A 253 20.05 1.48 4.48
CA SER A 253 18.66 1.05 4.70
C SER A 253 18.56 -0.45 4.86
N GLY A 254 17.78 -0.90 5.85
CA GLY A 254 17.45 -2.33 6.01
C GLY A 254 16.21 -2.78 5.22
N HIS A 255 15.68 -1.94 4.33
CA HIS A 255 14.50 -2.29 3.55
C HIS A 255 14.87 -3.17 2.36
N ARG A 256 14.15 -4.30 2.22
CA ARG A 256 14.11 -5.13 1.02
C ARG A 256 12.87 -4.85 0.20
N TYR A 257 12.98 -5.02 -1.09
CA TYR A 257 11.91 -4.91 -2.08
C TYR A 257 11.60 -6.30 -2.61
N ALA A 258 10.66 -6.98 -1.97
CA ALA A 258 10.25 -8.32 -2.35
C ALA A 258 9.30 -8.26 -3.55
N LEU A 259 9.67 -8.88 -4.66
CA LEU A 259 8.80 -9.13 -5.81
C LEU A 259 8.35 -10.58 -5.78
N MET A 260 7.07 -10.78 -5.58
CA MET A 260 6.39 -12.07 -5.62
C MET A 260 5.57 -12.14 -6.90
N VAL A 261 5.62 -13.26 -7.61
CA VAL A 261 4.97 -13.44 -8.93
C VAL A 261 4.21 -14.74 -8.90
N ARG A 262 3.00 -14.76 -9.48
CA ARG A 262 2.21 -15.97 -9.62
C ARG A 262 2.93 -16.97 -10.50
N GLU A 263 2.99 -18.21 -10.06
CA GLU A 263 3.50 -19.30 -10.87
C GLU A 263 2.46 -19.64 -11.97
N SER A 264 2.92 -19.70 -13.21
CA SER A 264 2.11 -20.04 -14.38
C SER A 264 1.77 -21.52 -14.45
#